data_6e00dedb93ace2e9d5c25e8596ebd3d0
#
_entry.id   6e00dedb93ace2e9d5c25e8596ebd3d0
#
_cell.length_a   1.000
_cell.length_b   1.000
_cell.length_c   1.000
_cell.angle_alpha   90.00
_cell.angle_beta   90.00
_cell.angle_gamma   90.00
#
_symmetry.space_group_name_H-M   'P 1'
#
loop_
_entity.id
_entity.type
_entity.pdbx_description
1 polymer ?
#
loop_
_entity_poly.entity_id
_entity_poly.type
_entity_poly.pdbx_seq_one_letter_code
_entity_poly.pdbx_strand_id
1 'polypeptide(L)'
;MNMNGGEIIAKVLQNQGVKYLFTLCGGHISPIFVSAENIGIRVIDTRHEVNAVFAADAVSRLTGIPGVATVTAGPGLTNTITAVKNAFLAQSPLVLLGGAAATILKGRGSLQDINQMSLMRPNVKWAASISKVKDIIPTLEKAFEMAQEGVPGPVFVECPIDILYGEELVREWYGAKSTETPPRNIQERMIQWYVNRHARKIFEDKDKLTFNPPKAVAIPTHTDAD
;
A
#
# COMPACT_ATOMS: atom_id res chain seq x y z
N MET A 1 4.31 19.46 -6.14
CA MET A 1 3.26 19.24 -5.12
C MET A 1 3.91 18.53 -3.94
N ASN A 2 3.79 19.06 -2.74
CA ASN A 2 4.38 18.40 -1.56
C ASN A 2 3.38 17.40 -0.96
N MET A 3 3.06 16.33 -1.72
CA MET A 3 2.14 15.28 -1.29
C MET A 3 2.89 14.23 -0.46
N ASN A 4 2.28 13.76 0.62
CA ASN A 4 2.76 12.58 1.33
C ASN A 4 2.34 11.28 0.61
N GLY A 5 2.90 10.13 1.01
CA GLY A 5 2.62 8.87 0.34
C GLY A 5 1.15 8.43 0.44
N GLY A 6 0.46 8.74 1.55
CA GLY A 6 -0.97 8.48 1.69
C GLY A 6 -1.82 9.26 0.68
N GLU A 7 -1.49 10.54 0.47
CA GLU A 7 -2.16 11.40 -0.53
C GLU A 7 -1.90 10.90 -1.96
N ILE A 8 -0.69 10.44 -2.25
CA ILE A 8 -0.35 9.85 -3.55
C ILE A 8 -1.18 8.59 -3.79
N ILE A 9 -1.23 7.69 -2.81
CA ILE A 9 -2.04 6.45 -2.88
C ILE A 9 -3.51 6.82 -3.12
N ALA A 10 -4.08 7.68 -2.29
CA ALA A 10 -5.47 8.10 -2.42
C ALA A 10 -5.77 8.65 -3.82
N LYS A 11 -4.86 9.46 -4.38
CA LYS A 11 -5.03 10.01 -5.73
C LYS A 11 -4.99 8.93 -6.82
N VAL A 12 -4.13 7.92 -6.69
CA VAL A 12 -4.13 6.77 -7.60
C VAL A 12 -5.45 6.01 -7.49
N LEU A 13 -5.94 5.72 -6.27
CA LEU A 13 -7.22 5.05 -6.06
C LEU A 13 -8.38 5.82 -6.71
N GLN A 14 -8.41 7.15 -6.55
CA GLN A 14 -9.42 8.00 -7.18
C GLN A 14 -9.35 7.92 -8.71
N ASN A 15 -8.15 7.98 -9.29
CA ASN A 15 -7.95 7.85 -10.75
C ASN A 15 -8.39 6.48 -11.27
N GLN A 16 -8.22 5.42 -10.48
CA GLN A 16 -8.68 4.07 -10.82
C GLN A 16 -10.20 3.86 -10.63
N GLY A 17 -10.94 4.90 -10.28
CA GLY A 17 -12.39 4.86 -10.14
C GLY A 17 -12.90 4.26 -8.83
N VAL A 18 -12.02 4.08 -7.84
CA VAL A 18 -12.38 3.56 -6.51
C VAL A 18 -13.33 4.53 -5.81
N LYS A 19 -14.49 4.03 -5.40
CA LYS A 19 -15.52 4.77 -4.67
C LYS A 19 -15.53 4.46 -3.17
N TYR A 20 -15.11 3.26 -2.81
CA TYR A 20 -15.14 2.74 -1.44
C TYR A 20 -13.79 2.15 -1.08
N LEU A 21 -13.29 2.51 0.09
CA LEU A 21 -12.10 1.93 0.70
C LEU A 21 -12.51 1.23 2.01
N PHE A 22 -12.34 -0.07 2.06
CA PHE A 22 -12.69 -0.86 3.24
C PHE A 22 -11.46 -1.05 4.14
N THR A 23 -11.63 -0.85 5.44
CA THR A 23 -10.51 -0.91 6.39
C THR A 23 -10.96 -1.33 7.79
N LEU A 24 -10.03 -1.84 8.59
CA LEU A 24 -10.03 -1.66 10.03
C LEU A 24 -8.88 -0.72 10.37
N CYS A 25 -9.20 0.39 11.03
CA CYS A 25 -8.24 1.45 11.32
C CYS A 25 -6.99 0.93 12.04
N GLY A 26 -5.83 1.39 11.63
CA GLY A 26 -4.55 1.04 12.24
C GLY A 26 -3.44 2.04 11.91
N GLY A 27 -2.49 2.20 12.82
CA GLY A 27 -1.45 3.24 12.74
C GLY A 27 -0.60 3.19 11.48
N HIS A 28 -0.31 1.97 10.96
CA HIS A 28 0.54 1.81 9.77
C HIS A 28 -0.11 2.24 8.46
N ILE A 29 -1.42 2.51 8.43
CA ILE A 29 -2.17 2.84 7.22
C ILE A 29 -2.97 4.14 7.33
N SER A 30 -2.88 4.83 8.47
CA SER A 30 -3.66 6.05 8.73
C SER A 30 -3.58 7.08 7.61
N PRO A 31 -2.42 7.40 7.02
CA PRO A 31 -2.35 8.36 5.92
C PRO A 31 -3.17 7.95 4.70
N ILE A 32 -3.33 6.64 4.43
CA ILE A 32 -4.07 6.16 3.27
C ILE A 32 -5.56 6.47 3.42
N PHE A 33 -6.19 6.02 4.51
CA PHE A 33 -7.63 6.19 4.66
C PHE A 33 -8.04 7.63 4.95
N VAL A 34 -7.23 8.39 5.70
CA VAL A 34 -7.47 9.83 5.92
C VAL A 34 -7.41 10.60 4.61
N SER A 35 -6.39 10.35 3.79
CA SER A 35 -6.26 11.02 2.49
C SER A 35 -7.36 10.59 1.51
N ALA A 36 -7.77 9.33 1.54
CA ALA A 36 -8.86 8.83 0.70
C ALA A 36 -10.19 9.53 1.02
N GLU A 37 -10.51 9.69 2.30
CA GLU A 37 -11.71 10.40 2.75
C GLU A 37 -11.69 11.87 2.34
N ASN A 38 -10.55 12.54 2.49
CA ASN A 38 -10.38 13.96 2.14
C ASN A 38 -10.62 14.25 0.65
N ILE A 39 -10.44 13.28 -0.24
CA ILE A 39 -10.68 13.45 -1.69
C ILE A 39 -11.98 12.80 -2.17
N GLY A 40 -12.86 12.41 -1.24
CA GLY A 40 -14.21 11.92 -1.53
C GLY A 40 -14.34 10.42 -1.80
N ILE A 41 -13.33 9.61 -1.51
CA ILE A 41 -13.47 8.14 -1.44
C ILE A 41 -14.13 7.80 -0.10
N ARG A 42 -15.25 7.10 -0.13
CA ARG A 42 -15.96 6.72 1.09
C ARG A 42 -15.19 5.62 1.83
N VAL A 43 -14.66 5.95 3.00
CA VAL A 43 -13.99 4.99 3.89
C VAL A 43 -15.03 4.25 4.72
N ILE A 44 -14.98 2.92 4.70
CA ILE A 44 -15.87 2.03 5.45
C ILE A 44 -15.03 1.29 6.49
N ASP A 45 -15.19 1.68 7.74
CA ASP A 45 -14.56 0.99 8.88
C ASP A 45 -15.31 -0.30 9.21
N THR A 46 -14.56 -1.37 9.42
CA THR A 46 -15.09 -2.70 9.76
C THR A 46 -14.65 -3.12 11.15
N ARG A 47 -15.23 -4.19 11.69
CA ARG A 47 -14.88 -4.71 13.02
C ARG A 47 -13.86 -5.87 12.97
N HIS A 48 -13.49 -6.29 11.75
CA HIS A 48 -12.46 -7.30 11.52
C HIS A 48 -11.94 -7.16 10.08
N GLU A 49 -10.66 -7.35 9.87
CA GLU A 49 -10.01 -7.15 8.56
C GLU A 49 -10.54 -8.11 7.49
N VAL A 50 -10.94 -9.32 7.86
CA VAL A 50 -11.57 -10.26 6.93
C VAL A 50 -12.83 -9.67 6.30
N ASN A 51 -13.62 -8.91 7.08
CA ASN A 51 -14.84 -8.26 6.59
C ASN A 51 -14.52 -7.13 5.61
N ALA A 52 -13.44 -6.39 5.84
CA ALA A 52 -12.98 -5.36 4.90
C ALA A 52 -12.66 -5.98 3.52
N VAL A 53 -11.95 -7.10 3.52
CA VAL A 53 -11.58 -7.78 2.28
C VAL A 53 -12.78 -8.42 1.60
N PHE A 54 -13.71 -9.07 2.33
CA PHE A 54 -14.96 -9.60 1.73
C PHE A 54 -15.85 -8.48 1.17
N ALA A 55 -15.92 -7.33 1.83
CA ALA A 55 -16.68 -6.19 1.30
C ALA A 55 -16.05 -5.64 0.01
N ALA A 56 -14.73 -5.55 -0.05
CA ALA A 56 -14.02 -5.18 -1.27
C ALA A 56 -14.24 -6.22 -2.39
N ASP A 57 -14.18 -7.50 -2.09
CA ASP A 57 -14.49 -8.60 -3.03
C ASP A 57 -15.94 -8.46 -3.57
N ALA A 58 -16.90 -8.18 -2.71
CA ALA A 58 -18.30 -7.96 -3.14
C ALA A 58 -18.42 -6.77 -4.10
N VAL A 59 -17.76 -5.66 -3.82
CA VAL A 59 -17.77 -4.48 -4.71
C VAL A 59 -17.21 -4.85 -6.09
N SER A 60 -16.09 -5.57 -6.15
CA SER A 60 -15.52 -5.96 -7.45
C SER A 60 -16.45 -6.84 -8.27
N ARG A 61 -17.12 -7.80 -7.64
CA ARG A 61 -18.09 -8.69 -8.31
C ARG A 61 -19.33 -7.96 -8.80
N LEU A 62 -19.78 -6.96 -8.05
CA LEU A 62 -21.01 -6.22 -8.39
C LEU A 62 -20.78 -5.11 -9.41
N THR A 63 -19.58 -4.55 -9.48
CA THR A 63 -19.28 -3.34 -10.28
C THR A 63 -18.33 -3.58 -11.44
N GLY A 64 -17.56 -4.67 -11.41
CA GLY A 64 -16.44 -4.91 -12.34
C GLY A 64 -15.20 -4.04 -12.10
N ILE A 65 -15.25 -3.13 -11.12
CA ILE A 65 -14.10 -2.30 -10.71
C ILE A 65 -13.36 -3.05 -9.58
N PRO A 66 -12.02 -3.16 -9.61
CA PRO A 66 -11.30 -3.81 -8.53
C PRO A 66 -11.64 -3.23 -7.16
N GLY A 67 -12.13 -4.07 -6.25
CA GLY A 67 -12.41 -3.68 -4.87
C GLY A 67 -11.11 -3.43 -4.12
N VAL A 68 -11.10 -2.46 -3.19
CA VAL A 68 -9.89 -2.08 -2.45
C VAL A 68 -10.13 -2.20 -0.96
N ALA A 69 -9.23 -2.92 -0.29
CA ALA A 69 -9.14 -2.95 1.16
C ALA A 69 -7.76 -2.49 1.62
N THR A 70 -7.68 -1.84 2.78
CA THR A 70 -6.41 -1.50 3.43
C THR A 70 -6.41 -1.98 4.87
N VAL A 71 -5.32 -2.60 5.31
CA VAL A 71 -5.19 -3.20 6.63
C VAL A 71 -3.83 -2.89 7.25
N THR A 72 -3.79 -2.83 8.59
CA THR A 72 -2.54 -2.58 9.29
C THR A 72 -1.56 -3.75 9.16
N ALA A 73 -0.31 -3.52 9.57
CA ALA A 73 0.75 -4.52 9.53
C ALA A 73 0.49 -5.74 10.44
N GLY A 74 1.19 -6.81 10.17
CA GLY A 74 1.22 -8.00 11.03
C GLY A 74 -0.14 -8.68 11.19
N PRO A 75 -0.75 -8.65 12.40
CA PRO A 75 -2.04 -9.30 12.65
C PRO A 75 -3.16 -8.76 11.75
N GLY A 76 -3.15 -7.47 11.39
CA GLY A 76 -4.12 -6.92 10.47
C GLY A 76 -4.08 -7.61 9.11
N LEU A 77 -2.88 -7.88 8.59
CA LEU A 77 -2.74 -8.61 7.34
C LEU A 77 -3.06 -10.10 7.49
N THR A 78 -2.59 -10.77 8.54
CA THR A 78 -2.85 -12.22 8.72
C THR A 78 -4.33 -12.54 8.82
N ASN A 79 -5.14 -11.66 9.40
CA ASN A 79 -6.59 -11.78 9.48
C ASN A 79 -7.29 -11.75 8.12
N THR A 80 -6.63 -11.33 7.04
CA THR A 80 -7.24 -11.23 5.70
C THR A 80 -7.15 -12.51 4.88
N ILE A 81 -6.30 -13.46 5.25
CA ILE A 81 -5.93 -14.63 4.42
C ILE A 81 -7.15 -15.39 3.90
N THR A 82 -8.14 -15.65 4.76
CA THR A 82 -9.36 -16.36 4.36
C THR A 82 -10.08 -15.66 3.21
N ALA A 83 -10.32 -14.35 3.33
CA ALA A 83 -11.03 -13.60 2.31
C ALA A 83 -10.22 -13.42 1.03
N VAL A 84 -8.90 -13.20 1.15
CA VAL A 84 -7.99 -13.13 0.00
C VAL A 84 -7.99 -14.45 -0.76
N LYS A 85 -7.91 -15.59 -0.04
CA LYS A 85 -7.96 -16.91 -0.70
C LYS A 85 -9.29 -17.18 -1.36
N ASN A 86 -10.40 -16.72 -0.75
CA ASN A 86 -11.73 -16.78 -1.39
C ASN A 86 -11.76 -15.97 -2.69
N ALA A 87 -11.27 -14.73 -2.69
CA ALA A 87 -11.20 -13.90 -3.89
C ALA A 87 -10.30 -14.55 -4.97
N PHE A 88 -9.20 -15.19 -4.57
CA PHE A 88 -8.32 -15.92 -5.49
C PHE A 88 -9.05 -17.08 -6.18
N LEU A 89 -9.75 -17.92 -5.42
CA LEU A 89 -10.51 -19.05 -5.96
C LEU A 89 -11.69 -18.61 -6.82
N ALA A 90 -12.29 -17.48 -6.47
CA ALA A 90 -13.40 -16.89 -7.23
C ALA A 90 -12.96 -16.03 -8.42
N GLN A 91 -11.64 -15.93 -8.68
CA GLN A 91 -11.08 -15.10 -9.75
C GLN A 91 -11.57 -13.65 -9.70
N SER A 92 -11.69 -13.10 -8.49
CA SER A 92 -12.23 -11.77 -8.25
C SER A 92 -11.12 -10.73 -8.20
N PRO A 93 -11.18 -9.65 -8.99
CA PRO A 93 -10.14 -8.61 -8.98
C PRO A 93 -10.21 -7.79 -7.67
N LEU A 94 -9.18 -7.87 -6.87
CA LEU A 94 -9.09 -7.21 -5.56
C LEU A 94 -7.69 -6.65 -5.34
N VAL A 95 -7.60 -5.42 -4.84
CA VAL A 95 -6.34 -4.80 -4.42
C VAL A 95 -6.32 -4.69 -2.89
N LEU A 96 -5.43 -5.45 -2.27
CA LEU A 96 -5.17 -5.36 -0.83
C LEU A 96 -3.91 -4.53 -0.56
N LEU A 97 -4.07 -3.43 0.16
CA LEU A 97 -2.98 -2.60 0.65
C LEU A 97 -2.68 -2.98 2.10
N GLY A 98 -1.50 -3.49 2.38
CA GLY A 98 -1.06 -3.82 3.73
C GLY A 98 -0.02 -2.84 4.25
N GLY A 99 -0.28 -2.21 5.39
CA GLY A 99 0.75 -1.47 6.10
C GLY A 99 1.93 -2.36 6.47
N ALA A 100 3.09 -1.79 6.65
CA ALA A 100 4.28 -2.51 7.09
C ALA A 100 5.14 -1.63 8.00
N ALA A 101 6.01 -2.28 8.77
CA ALA A 101 7.03 -1.59 9.54
C ALA A 101 7.88 -0.67 8.64
N ALA A 102 8.42 0.39 9.24
CA ALA A 102 9.31 1.31 8.53
C ALA A 102 10.47 0.56 7.85
N THR A 103 10.82 0.97 6.63
CA THR A 103 11.82 0.27 5.81
C THR A 103 13.17 0.07 6.53
N ILE A 104 13.57 1.02 7.38
CA ILE A 104 14.79 0.93 8.19
C ILE A 104 14.68 -0.08 9.34
N LEU A 105 13.47 -0.41 9.80
CA LEU A 105 13.20 -1.28 10.95
C LEU A 105 12.76 -2.69 10.54
N LYS A 106 12.53 -2.92 9.26
CA LYS A 106 12.04 -4.21 8.74
C LYS A 106 13.02 -5.34 9.07
N GLY A 107 12.50 -6.44 9.63
CA GLY A 107 13.29 -7.59 10.08
C GLY A 107 14.09 -7.36 11.37
N ARG A 108 13.80 -6.29 12.12
CA ARG A 108 14.51 -5.93 13.35
C ARG A 108 13.65 -6.02 14.61
N GLY A 109 12.50 -6.70 14.53
CA GLY A 109 11.61 -6.90 15.68
C GLY A 109 10.80 -5.68 16.08
N SER A 110 10.52 -4.78 15.14
CA SER A 110 9.61 -3.66 15.37
C SER A 110 8.17 -4.13 15.51
N LEU A 111 7.30 -3.27 16.03
CA LEU A 111 5.89 -3.59 16.24
C LEU A 111 5.23 -4.08 14.94
N GLN A 112 4.58 -5.25 15.02
CA GLN A 112 3.83 -5.87 13.91
C GLN A 112 4.69 -6.21 12.68
N ASP A 113 6.01 -6.27 12.83
CA ASP A 113 6.93 -6.64 11.75
C ASP A 113 6.98 -8.15 11.56
N ILE A 114 6.38 -8.63 10.48
CA ILE A 114 6.43 -10.02 10.02
C ILE A 114 6.82 -10.07 8.55
N ASN A 115 7.22 -11.24 8.06
CA ASN A 115 7.47 -11.41 6.62
C ASN A 115 6.15 -11.54 5.84
N GLN A 116 5.48 -10.40 5.63
CA GLN A 116 4.19 -10.32 4.96
C GLN A 116 4.25 -10.82 3.51
N MET A 117 5.34 -10.55 2.80
CA MET A 117 5.50 -10.96 1.41
C MET A 117 5.53 -12.48 1.25
N SER A 118 6.20 -13.22 2.15
CA SER A 118 6.22 -14.69 2.10
C SER A 118 4.84 -15.29 2.42
N LEU A 119 4.08 -14.63 3.29
CA LEU A 119 2.73 -15.04 3.63
C LEU A 119 1.73 -14.81 2.49
N MET A 120 1.84 -13.68 1.79
CA MET A 120 0.86 -13.28 0.78
C MET A 120 1.10 -13.90 -0.60
N ARG A 121 2.36 -14.04 -1.04
CA ARG A 121 2.67 -14.56 -2.38
C ARG A 121 1.94 -15.83 -2.80
N PRO A 122 1.78 -16.86 -1.95
CA PRO A 122 1.05 -18.08 -2.34
C PRO A 122 -0.48 -17.90 -2.35
N ASN A 123 -0.99 -16.77 -1.90
CA ASN A 123 -2.42 -16.52 -1.75
C ASN A 123 -2.99 -15.47 -2.71
N VAL A 124 -2.11 -14.80 -3.47
CA VAL A 124 -2.48 -13.73 -4.41
C VAL A 124 -1.91 -13.98 -5.80
N LYS A 125 -2.50 -13.35 -6.79
CA LYS A 125 -2.02 -13.42 -8.18
C LYS A 125 -0.70 -12.66 -8.37
N TRP A 126 -0.53 -11.56 -7.65
CA TRP A 126 0.66 -10.72 -7.72
C TRP A 126 0.88 -10.01 -6.39
N ALA A 127 2.16 -9.77 -6.04
CA ALA A 127 2.51 -9.06 -4.83
C ALA A 127 3.77 -8.21 -5.03
N ALA A 128 3.74 -6.98 -4.49
CA ALA A 128 4.87 -6.07 -4.48
C ALA A 128 5.02 -5.36 -3.12
N SER A 129 6.23 -4.91 -2.82
CA SER A 129 6.52 -4.05 -1.68
C SER A 129 7.07 -2.72 -2.20
N ILE A 130 6.48 -1.61 -1.79
CA ILE A 130 6.94 -0.28 -2.14
C ILE A 130 8.13 0.07 -1.23
N SER A 131 9.20 0.60 -1.79
CA SER A 131 10.41 0.96 -1.04
C SER A 131 10.79 2.43 -1.11
N LYS A 132 10.20 3.19 -2.03
CA LYS A 132 10.43 4.63 -2.24
C LYS A 132 9.12 5.32 -2.60
N VAL A 133 9.01 6.59 -2.27
CA VAL A 133 7.82 7.39 -2.60
C VAL A 133 7.55 7.43 -4.11
N LYS A 134 8.58 7.56 -4.94
CA LYS A 134 8.44 7.56 -6.40
C LYS A 134 7.88 6.27 -6.99
N ASP A 135 8.00 5.15 -6.27
CA ASP A 135 7.53 3.83 -6.73
C ASP A 135 6.04 3.61 -6.42
N ILE A 136 5.39 4.49 -5.65
CA ILE A 136 3.98 4.34 -5.25
C ILE A 136 3.07 4.27 -6.48
N ILE A 137 3.13 5.27 -7.35
CA ILE A 137 2.25 5.36 -8.52
C ILE A 137 2.43 4.16 -9.46
N PRO A 138 3.62 3.87 -9.98
CA PRO A 138 3.79 2.77 -10.92
C PRO A 138 3.46 1.40 -10.31
N THR A 139 3.73 1.21 -9.01
CA THR A 139 3.39 -0.06 -8.32
C THR A 139 1.88 -0.23 -8.19
N LEU A 140 1.14 0.82 -7.82
CA LEU A 140 -0.32 0.73 -7.69
C LEU A 140 -1.00 0.61 -9.05
N GLU A 141 -0.60 1.39 -10.05
CA GLU A 141 -1.12 1.26 -11.42
C GLU A 141 -0.93 -0.17 -11.93
N LYS A 142 0.26 -0.76 -11.70
CA LYS A 142 0.52 -2.17 -12.03
C LYS A 142 -0.33 -3.13 -11.21
N ALA A 143 -0.59 -2.84 -9.93
CA ALA A 143 -1.46 -3.66 -9.11
C ALA A 143 -2.89 -3.74 -9.68
N PHE A 144 -3.47 -2.61 -10.09
CA PHE A 144 -4.80 -2.58 -10.73
C PHE A 144 -4.81 -3.32 -12.07
N GLU A 145 -3.77 -3.16 -12.89
CA GLU A 145 -3.60 -3.92 -14.13
C GLU A 145 -3.56 -5.43 -13.84
N MET A 146 -2.67 -5.87 -12.95
CA MET A 146 -2.49 -7.28 -12.61
C MET A 146 -3.72 -7.92 -11.97
N ALA A 147 -4.52 -7.16 -11.20
CA ALA A 147 -5.76 -7.68 -10.63
C ALA A 147 -6.77 -8.09 -11.72
N GLN A 148 -6.76 -7.42 -12.85
CA GLN A 148 -7.76 -7.55 -13.91
C GLN A 148 -7.26 -8.36 -15.13
N GLU A 149 -5.97 -8.28 -15.47
CA GLU A 149 -5.39 -8.86 -16.69
C GLU A 149 -5.54 -10.39 -16.73
N GLY A 150 -5.95 -10.94 -17.88
CA GLY A 150 -6.13 -12.40 -18.06
C GLY A 150 -7.18 -12.96 -17.10
N VAL A 151 -6.81 -14.00 -16.34
CA VAL A 151 -7.68 -14.49 -15.25
C VAL A 151 -7.59 -13.52 -14.08
N PRO A 152 -8.69 -12.82 -13.71
CA PRO A 152 -8.66 -11.86 -12.60
C PRO A 152 -8.33 -12.52 -11.27
N GLY A 153 -7.87 -11.71 -10.31
CA GLY A 153 -7.55 -12.23 -8.98
C GLY A 153 -7.03 -11.16 -8.03
N PRO A 154 -6.93 -11.49 -6.73
CA PRO A 154 -6.43 -10.57 -5.74
C PRO A 154 -4.94 -10.29 -5.91
N VAL A 155 -4.55 -9.05 -5.63
CA VAL A 155 -3.16 -8.61 -5.58
C VAL A 155 -2.86 -7.97 -4.23
N PHE A 156 -1.60 -8.00 -3.83
CA PHE A 156 -1.14 -7.44 -2.56
C PHE A 156 -0.03 -6.40 -2.78
N VAL A 157 -0.18 -5.24 -2.16
CA VAL A 157 0.85 -4.20 -2.12
C VAL A 157 1.20 -3.88 -0.68
N GLU A 158 2.46 -4.13 -0.33
CA GLU A 158 3.01 -3.80 0.98
C GLU A 158 3.46 -2.34 0.99
N CYS A 159 2.92 -1.56 1.96
CA CYS A 159 3.12 -0.13 2.11
C CYS A 159 3.82 0.17 3.45
N PRO A 160 5.15 0.28 3.51
CA PRO A 160 5.86 0.66 4.72
C PRO A 160 5.43 2.04 5.25
N ILE A 161 5.31 2.16 6.57
CA ILE A 161 4.78 3.37 7.21
C ILE A 161 5.58 4.64 6.86
N ASP A 162 6.88 4.52 6.72
CA ASP A 162 7.80 5.64 6.44
C ASP A 162 7.71 6.21 5.02
N ILE A 163 7.09 5.49 4.09
CA ILE A 163 6.77 6.04 2.77
C ILE A 163 5.41 6.73 2.71
N LEU A 164 4.55 6.50 3.72
CA LEU A 164 3.19 7.05 3.76
C LEU A 164 3.11 8.45 4.32
N TYR A 165 4.04 8.81 5.21
CA TYR A 165 4.09 10.12 5.84
C TYR A 165 5.03 11.10 5.12
N GLY A 166 4.92 12.39 5.47
CA GLY A 166 5.81 13.42 4.93
C GLY A 166 7.26 13.26 5.38
N GLU A 167 8.19 13.67 4.52
CA GLU A 167 9.64 13.52 4.75
C GLU A 167 10.11 14.12 6.08
N GLU A 168 9.59 15.29 6.47
CA GLU A 168 9.98 15.98 7.69
C GLU A 168 9.68 15.14 8.93
N LEU A 169 8.46 14.61 9.02
CA LEU A 169 8.02 13.76 10.12
C LEU A 169 8.82 12.44 10.17
N VAL A 170 9.08 11.83 9.02
CA VAL A 170 9.87 10.59 8.96
C VAL A 170 11.31 10.83 9.39
N ARG A 171 11.92 11.97 9.03
CA ARG A 171 13.25 12.36 9.52
C ARG A 171 13.26 12.57 11.02
N GLU A 172 12.22 13.17 11.58
CA GLU A 172 12.05 13.34 13.02
C GLU A 172 11.99 11.98 13.73
N TRP A 173 11.15 11.05 13.24
CA TRP A 173 11.06 9.69 13.79
C TRP A 173 12.39 8.93 13.80
N TYR A 174 13.21 9.15 12.79
CA TYR A 174 14.52 8.54 12.69
C TYR A 174 15.58 9.21 13.57
N GLY A 175 15.21 10.30 14.28
CA GLY A 175 16.17 11.08 15.06
C GLY A 175 17.22 11.76 14.19
N ALA A 176 16.89 11.97 12.91
CA ALA A 176 17.69 12.81 12.03
C ALA A 176 17.56 14.25 12.52
N LYS A 177 18.36 14.61 13.52
CA LYS A 177 18.41 15.96 14.08
C LYS A 177 18.66 16.95 12.95
N SER A 178 17.99 18.10 13.04
CA SER A 178 18.33 19.26 12.24
C SER A 178 19.83 19.52 12.37
N THR A 179 20.45 20.12 11.37
CA THR A 179 21.87 20.46 11.30
C THR A 179 22.38 21.30 12.47
N GLU A 180 21.51 21.72 13.38
CA GLU A 180 21.78 22.61 14.52
C GLU A 180 22.47 21.92 15.69
N THR A 181 22.42 20.60 15.82
CA THR A 181 23.12 19.88 16.89
C THR A 181 24.21 18.97 16.32
N PRO A 182 25.49 19.31 16.41
CA PRO A 182 26.57 18.46 15.92
C PRO A 182 26.62 17.13 16.69
N PRO A 183 26.95 16.03 16.02
CA PRO A 183 27.05 14.70 16.64
C PRO A 183 28.17 14.72 17.71
N ARG A 184 27.91 14.14 18.86
CA ARG A 184 28.81 14.16 20.05
C ARG A 184 29.99 13.23 19.90
N ASN A 185 29.89 12.19 19.07
CA ASN A 185 30.93 11.18 18.85
C ASN A 185 30.87 10.57 17.47
N ILE A 186 31.88 9.75 17.13
CA ILE A 186 31.98 9.08 15.81
C ILE A 186 30.78 8.12 15.55
N GLN A 187 30.31 7.42 16.57
CA GLN A 187 29.19 6.49 16.43
C GLN A 187 27.90 7.23 16.08
N GLU A 188 27.59 8.33 16.78
CA GLU A 188 26.42 9.16 16.48
C GLU A 188 26.51 9.75 15.06
N ARG A 189 27.70 10.17 14.63
CA ARG A 189 27.95 10.65 13.28
C ARG A 189 27.66 9.58 12.21
N MET A 190 28.09 8.34 12.44
CA MET A 190 27.82 7.22 11.53
C MET A 190 26.32 6.89 11.47
N ILE A 191 25.63 6.87 12.61
CA ILE A 191 24.18 6.62 12.67
C ILE A 191 23.43 7.73 11.92
N GLN A 192 23.74 8.99 12.17
CA GLN A 192 23.12 10.11 11.49
C GLN A 192 23.38 10.08 9.98
N TRP A 193 24.60 9.75 9.56
CA TRP A 193 24.90 9.58 8.13
C TRP A 193 24.05 8.48 7.51
N TYR A 194 23.95 7.31 8.15
CA TYR A 194 23.15 6.17 7.68
C TYR A 194 21.66 6.54 7.57
N VAL A 195 21.09 7.12 8.62
CA VAL A 195 19.69 7.56 8.66
C VAL A 195 19.39 8.60 7.60
N ASN A 196 20.24 9.63 7.47
CA ASN A 196 20.07 10.68 6.46
C ASN A 196 20.18 10.13 5.03
N ARG A 197 21.12 9.18 4.80
CA ARG A 197 21.25 8.52 3.51
C ARG A 197 20.01 7.69 3.19
N HIS A 198 19.46 6.96 4.17
CA HIS A 198 18.26 6.15 4.03
C HIS A 198 17.04 7.01 3.71
N ALA A 199 16.79 8.05 4.50
CA ALA A 199 15.68 8.97 4.26
C ALA A 199 15.78 9.64 2.87
N ARG A 200 16.97 10.10 2.47
CA ARG A 200 17.19 10.66 1.13
C ARG A 200 16.82 9.65 0.02
N LYS A 201 17.15 8.36 0.20
CA LYS A 201 16.81 7.31 -0.77
C LYS A 201 15.31 7.06 -0.87
N ILE A 202 14.57 7.12 0.24
CA ILE A 202 13.11 6.93 0.26
C ILE A 202 12.40 8.05 -0.51
N PHE A 203 12.83 9.31 -0.30
CA PHE A 203 12.19 10.50 -0.87
C PHE A 203 12.84 11.00 -2.16
N GLU A 204 13.79 10.24 -2.74
CA GLU A 204 14.42 10.58 -4.01
C GLU A 204 13.37 10.71 -5.12
N ASP A 205 13.44 11.79 -5.90
CA ASP A 205 12.55 12.08 -7.03
C ASP A 205 11.05 12.19 -6.67
N LYS A 206 10.70 12.44 -5.42
CA LYS A 206 9.30 12.59 -4.98
C LYS A 206 8.52 13.69 -5.71
N ASP A 207 9.21 14.64 -6.32
CA ASP A 207 8.59 15.75 -7.05
C ASP A 207 8.31 15.43 -8.53
N LYS A 208 8.80 14.29 -9.03
CA LYS A 208 8.66 13.83 -10.42
C LYS A 208 7.51 12.83 -10.60
N LEU A 209 6.40 13.05 -9.90
CA LEU A 209 5.27 12.13 -9.92
C LEU A 209 4.37 12.40 -11.14
N THR A 210 4.08 11.35 -11.90
CA THR A 210 3.15 11.38 -13.02
C THR A 210 2.04 10.38 -12.78
N PHE A 211 0.80 10.88 -12.74
CA PHE A 211 -0.39 10.03 -12.61
C PHE A 211 -0.90 9.71 -14.01
N ASN A 212 -1.03 8.42 -14.32
CA ASN A 212 -1.56 7.96 -15.58
C ASN A 212 -3.07 7.66 -15.47
N PRO A 213 -3.85 7.78 -16.55
CA PRO A 213 -5.22 7.29 -16.56
C PRO A 213 -5.23 5.77 -16.40
N PRO A 214 -6.37 5.19 -15.96
CA PRO A 214 -6.52 3.75 -15.90
C PRO A 214 -6.20 3.11 -17.24
N LYS A 215 -5.40 2.05 -17.23
CA LYS A 215 -5.11 1.28 -18.42
C LYS A 215 -6.31 0.39 -18.75
N ALA A 216 -6.78 0.46 -19.98
CA ALA A 216 -7.80 -0.48 -20.44
C ALA A 216 -7.22 -1.90 -20.43
N VAL A 217 -7.85 -2.79 -19.69
CA VAL A 217 -7.46 -4.19 -19.63
C VAL A 217 -8.43 -4.98 -20.48
N ALA A 218 -7.91 -5.78 -21.43
CA ALA A 218 -8.72 -6.68 -22.21
C ALA A 218 -9.27 -7.80 -21.31
N ILE A 219 -10.58 -7.83 -21.13
CA ILE A 219 -11.25 -8.93 -20.46
C ILE A 219 -11.44 -10.02 -21.52
N PRO A 220 -10.95 -11.25 -21.31
CA PRO A 220 -11.19 -12.35 -22.23
C PRO A 220 -12.70 -12.55 -22.41
N THR A 221 -13.17 -12.50 -23.64
CA THR A 221 -14.55 -12.80 -23.96
C THR A 221 -14.62 -14.21 -24.52
N HIS A 222 -15.69 -14.93 -24.18
CA HIS A 222 -16.01 -16.22 -24.78
C HIS A 222 -16.09 -16.08 -26.31
N THR A 223 -15.45 -16.98 -27.03
CA THR A 223 -15.58 -17.10 -28.47
C THR A 223 -16.42 -18.33 -28.78
N ASP A 224 -17.19 -18.31 -29.87
CA ASP A 224 -18.01 -19.44 -30.29
C ASP A 224 -17.19 -20.71 -30.64
N ALA A 225 -15.88 -20.63 -30.51
CA ALA A 225 -14.95 -21.73 -30.76
C ALA A 225 -14.49 -22.46 -29.45
N ASP A 226 -14.90 -21.98 -28.28
CA ASP A 226 -14.65 -22.56 -26.98
C ASP A 226 -15.87 -23.37 -26.50
#